data_6210370a2cf5507c9a4a6c6ae3a0f0de
#
_entry.id   6210370a2cf5507c9a4a6c6ae3a0f0de
#
_cell.length_a   1.000
_cell.length_b   1.000
_cell.length_c   1.000
_cell.angle_alpha   90.00
_cell.angle_beta   90.00
_cell.angle_gamma   90.00
#
_symmetry.space_group_name_H-M   'P 1'
#
loop_
_entity.id
_entity.type
_entity.pdbx_description
1 polymer ?
#
loop_
_entity_poly.entity_id
_entity_poly.type
_entity_poly.pdbx_seq_one_letter_code
_entity_poly.pdbx_strand_id
1 'polypeptide(L)'
;FDPDYGVLPLPKLDETQDGYYTTAQDAYDVLSIPTTCKNLEATGASLEYLSALSQSDVYPAYFETTFQKQYMRSEEDSVMFDLIKSGLEFNFGTFYSNCIGNPVWTFRDSISNNRSFTSEYKKMAKVYEKTLKKFTEAMAERAEAE
;
A
#
# COMPACT_ATOMS: atom_id res chain seq x y z
N PHE A 1 -24.53 15.05 4.29
CA PHE A 1 -24.82 13.86 3.49
C PHE A 1 -24.40 12.65 4.32
N ASP A 2 -25.34 11.88 4.80
CA ASP A 2 -25.08 10.70 5.64
C ASP A 2 -25.85 9.50 5.05
N PRO A 3 -25.39 8.96 3.90
CA PRO A 3 -26.02 7.80 3.30
C PRO A 3 -25.74 6.56 4.14
N ASP A 4 -26.67 5.64 4.17
CA ASP A 4 -26.39 4.30 4.63
C ASP A 4 -25.46 3.61 3.64
N TYR A 5 -24.37 3.03 4.15
CA TYR A 5 -23.38 2.27 3.37
C TYR A 5 -22.90 1.08 4.19
N GLY A 6 -22.50 0.04 3.51
CA GLY A 6 -21.83 -1.12 4.08
C GLY A 6 -20.37 -1.14 3.68
N VAL A 7 -19.57 -1.84 4.47
CA VAL A 7 -18.15 -2.07 4.21
C VAL A 7 -17.96 -3.48 3.66
N LEU A 8 -17.23 -3.59 2.56
CA LEU A 8 -16.90 -4.89 1.96
C LEU A 8 -15.43 -4.92 1.53
N PRO A 9 -14.74 -6.05 1.66
CA PRO A 9 -13.41 -6.23 1.10
C PRO A 9 -13.47 -6.22 -0.43
N LEU A 10 -12.33 -5.96 -1.08
CA LEU A 10 -12.20 -6.18 -2.51
C LEU A 10 -12.49 -7.65 -2.83
N PRO A 11 -13.26 -7.95 -3.88
CA PRO A 11 -13.58 -9.33 -4.24
C PRO A 11 -12.32 -10.11 -4.62
N LYS A 12 -12.34 -11.41 -4.38
CA LYS A 12 -11.33 -12.30 -4.93
C LYS A 12 -11.45 -12.35 -6.45
N LEU A 13 -10.32 -12.59 -7.13
CA LEU A 13 -10.31 -12.78 -8.57
C LEU A 13 -11.07 -14.06 -8.95
N ASP A 14 -10.82 -15.14 -8.22
CA ASP A 14 -11.47 -16.44 -8.36
C ASP A 14 -11.30 -17.28 -7.07
N GLU A 15 -11.81 -18.52 -7.09
CA GLU A 15 -11.77 -19.45 -5.96
C GLU A 15 -10.35 -19.95 -5.60
N THR A 16 -9.38 -19.76 -6.48
CA THR A 16 -7.98 -20.17 -6.22
C THR A 16 -7.21 -19.18 -5.37
N GLN A 17 -7.72 -17.95 -5.26
CA GLN A 17 -7.15 -16.93 -4.38
C GLN A 17 -7.44 -17.30 -2.92
N ASP A 18 -6.40 -17.48 -2.12
CA ASP A 18 -6.48 -17.97 -0.74
C ASP A 18 -7.10 -16.97 0.25
N GLY A 19 -6.93 -15.64 0.02
CA GLY A 19 -7.42 -14.59 0.90
C GLY A 19 -8.03 -13.38 0.19
N TYR A 20 -8.54 -12.45 0.98
CA TYR A 20 -8.92 -11.13 0.52
C TYR A 20 -7.72 -10.20 0.69
N TYR A 21 -7.31 -9.53 -0.37
CA TYR A 21 -6.16 -8.64 -0.36
C TYR A 21 -6.56 -7.20 -0.59
N THR A 22 -5.95 -6.32 0.17
CA THR A 22 -6.12 -4.87 0.04
C THR A 22 -4.75 -4.23 -0.14
N THR A 23 -4.52 -3.62 -1.28
CA THR A 23 -3.26 -2.93 -1.54
C THR A 23 -3.24 -1.58 -0.83
N ALA A 24 -2.20 -1.33 -0.04
CA ALA A 24 -1.95 -0.01 0.52
C ALA A 24 -1.76 1.03 -0.59
N GLN A 25 -2.29 2.23 -0.39
CA GLN A 25 -2.09 3.34 -1.31
C GLN A 25 -0.61 3.75 -1.30
N ASP A 26 -0.11 4.28 -2.43
CA ASP A 26 1.26 4.77 -2.59
C ASP A 26 1.52 6.15 -1.95
N ALA A 27 0.47 6.83 -1.50
CA ALA A 27 0.56 8.10 -0.79
C ALA A 27 0.46 7.89 0.73
N TYR A 28 1.61 7.77 1.39
CA TYR A 28 1.73 7.67 2.85
C TYR A 28 2.97 8.42 3.32
N ASP A 29 2.94 8.83 4.58
CA ASP A 29 4.07 9.49 5.20
C ASP A 29 5.21 8.51 5.47
N VAL A 30 6.42 8.95 5.21
CA VAL A 30 7.63 8.19 5.51
C VAL A 30 8.50 8.96 6.50
N LEU A 31 9.11 8.24 7.41
CA LEU A 31 10.06 8.79 8.34
C LEU A 31 11.47 8.52 7.83
N SER A 32 12.30 9.56 7.82
CA SER A 32 13.70 9.47 7.39
C SER A 32 14.64 9.94 8.49
N ILE A 33 15.76 9.25 8.67
CA ILE A 33 16.83 9.69 9.57
C ILE A 33 17.87 10.42 8.71
N PRO A 34 18.19 11.70 9.01
CA PRO A 34 19.18 12.45 8.25
C PRO A 34 20.59 11.86 8.46
N THR A 35 21.42 11.90 7.42
CA THR A 35 22.81 11.41 7.47
C THR A 35 23.70 12.16 8.49
N THR A 36 23.26 13.31 8.94
CA THR A 36 23.93 14.10 10.00
C THR A 36 23.61 13.62 11.42
N CYS A 37 22.76 12.60 11.57
CA CYS A 37 22.42 12.02 12.86
C CYS A 37 23.68 11.43 13.51
N LYS A 38 24.02 11.91 14.73
CA LYS A 38 25.24 11.51 15.44
C LYS A 38 25.07 10.22 16.26
N ASN A 39 23.85 9.81 16.53
CA ASN A 39 23.55 8.62 17.33
C ASN A 39 22.42 7.82 16.67
N LEU A 40 22.79 7.05 15.66
CA LEU A 40 21.84 6.21 14.92
C LEU A 40 21.20 5.12 15.80
N GLU A 41 21.98 4.56 16.74
CA GLU A 41 21.49 3.51 17.64
C GLU A 41 20.36 4.03 18.55
N ALA A 42 20.60 5.16 19.24
CA ALA A 42 19.57 5.75 20.09
C ALA A 42 18.35 6.23 19.29
N THR A 43 18.56 6.77 18.09
CA THR A 43 17.47 7.18 17.20
C THR A 43 16.66 5.98 16.74
N GLY A 44 17.32 4.90 16.31
CA GLY A 44 16.66 3.64 15.91
C GLY A 44 15.85 3.04 17.05
N ALA A 45 16.44 2.90 18.24
CA ALA A 45 15.75 2.40 19.44
C ALA A 45 14.54 3.26 19.83
N SER A 46 14.66 4.61 19.69
CA SER A 46 13.53 5.51 19.96
C SER A 46 12.38 5.31 18.97
N LEU A 47 12.69 5.14 17.69
CA LEU A 47 11.69 4.91 16.65
C LEU A 47 11.00 3.55 16.82
N GLU A 48 11.76 2.50 17.13
CA GLU A 48 11.23 1.19 17.43
C GLU A 48 10.28 1.22 18.63
N TYR A 49 10.69 1.89 19.72
CA TYR A 49 9.87 2.07 20.91
C TYR A 49 8.58 2.85 20.62
N LEU A 50 8.66 3.94 19.85
CA LEU A 50 7.48 4.71 19.44
C LEU A 50 6.54 3.89 18.55
N SER A 51 7.09 3.05 17.68
CA SER A 51 6.30 2.13 16.85
C SER A 51 5.58 1.08 17.70
N ALA A 52 6.26 0.52 18.70
CA ALA A 52 5.66 -0.43 19.63
C ALA A 52 4.54 0.21 20.45
N LEU A 53 4.75 1.43 20.99
CA LEU A 53 3.70 2.19 21.68
C LEU A 53 2.53 2.55 20.74
N SER A 54 2.80 2.90 19.51
CA SER A 54 1.74 3.16 18.52
C SER A 54 0.88 1.92 18.28
N GLN A 55 1.51 0.75 18.21
CA GLN A 55 0.80 -0.51 18.03
C GLN A 55 -0.05 -0.90 19.25
N SER A 56 0.47 -0.67 20.48
CA SER A 56 -0.23 -1.06 21.71
C SER A 56 -1.32 -0.07 22.16
N ASP A 57 -1.09 1.22 21.97
CA ASP A 57 -1.93 2.26 22.58
C ASP A 57 -2.69 3.08 21.54
N VAL A 58 -1.99 3.59 20.50
CA VAL A 58 -2.60 4.51 19.53
C VAL A 58 -3.51 3.76 18.56
N TYR A 59 -3.04 2.61 18.07
CA TYR A 59 -3.78 1.83 17.09
C TYR A 59 -5.14 1.33 17.63
N PRO A 60 -5.23 0.69 18.81
CA PRO A 60 -6.53 0.32 19.38
C PRO A 60 -7.42 1.52 19.67
N ALA A 61 -6.86 2.60 20.23
CA ALA A 61 -7.64 3.80 20.51
C ALA A 61 -8.23 4.44 19.24
N TYR A 62 -7.50 4.43 18.14
CA TYR A 62 -7.98 4.98 16.88
C TYR A 62 -8.96 4.01 16.18
N PHE A 63 -8.56 2.78 15.94
CA PHE A 63 -9.35 1.85 15.13
C PHE A 63 -10.52 1.23 15.90
N GLU A 64 -10.32 0.80 17.14
CA GLU A 64 -11.35 0.11 17.90
C GLU A 64 -12.35 1.08 18.58
N THR A 65 -11.88 2.27 18.95
CA THR A 65 -12.74 3.21 19.66
C THR A 65 -13.28 4.31 18.73
N THR A 66 -12.41 5.00 17.99
CA THR A 66 -12.82 6.17 17.20
C THR A 66 -13.37 5.76 15.85
N PHE A 67 -12.62 4.96 15.10
CA PHE A 67 -12.97 4.61 13.72
C PHE A 67 -14.24 3.73 13.67
N GLN A 68 -14.31 2.68 14.49
CA GLN A 68 -15.50 1.83 14.55
C GLN A 68 -16.76 2.61 14.93
N LYS A 69 -16.68 3.45 15.97
CA LYS A 69 -17.84 4.24 16.42
C LYS A 69 -18.31 5.30 15.42
N GLN A 70 -17.39 5.86 14.63
CA GLN A 70 -17.74 6.92 13.69
C GLN A 70 -18.19 6.40 12.33
N TYR A 71 -17.62 5.31 11.85
CA TYR A 71 -17.75 4.86 10.47
C TYR A 71 -18.44 3.51 10.31
N MET A 72 -18.40 2.64 11.33
CA MET A 72 -19.11 1.35 11.26
C MET A 72 -20.56 1.53 11.66
N ARG A 73 -21.46 1.04 10.81
CA ARG A 73 -22.91 1.14 11.00
C ARG A 73 -23.51 -0.12 11.63
N SER A 74 -22.82 -1.24 11.47
CA SER A 74 -23.24 -2.54 11.96
C SER A 74 -22.06 -3.35 12.50
N GLU A 75 -22.37 -4.44 13.19
CA GLU A 75 -21.35 -5.40 13.66
C GLU A 75 -20.71 -6.13 12.48
N GLU A 76 -21.47 -6.39 11.41
CA GLU A 76 -20.99 -6.97 10.17
C GLU A 76 -19.95 -6.07 9.49
N ASP A 77 -20.13 -4.75 9.49
CA ASP A 77 -19.13 -3.80 8.94
C ASP A 77 -17.81 -3.91 9.68
N SER A 78 -17.84 -4.11 11.00
CA SER A 78 -16.61 -4.29 11.80
C SER A 78 -15.86 -5.57 11.42
N VAL A 79 -16.59 -6.67 11.22
CA VAL A 79 -16.00 -7.94 10.77
C VAL A 79 -15.40 -7.80 9.37
N MET A 80 -16.09 -7.13 8.45
CA MET A 80 -15.57 -6.88 7.10
C MET A 80 -14.34 -5.96 7.12
N PHE A 81 -14.34 -4.97 8.00
CA PHE A 81 -13.18 -4.09 8.17
C PHE A 81 -11.96 -4.84 8.72
N ASP A 82 -12.13 -5.72 9.70
CA ASP A 82 -11.05 -6.56 10.22
C ASP A 82 -10.49 -7.50 9.14
N LEU A 83 -11.36 -8.01 8.27
CA LEU A 83 -10.95 -8.79 7.11
C LEU A 83 -10.11 -7.98 6.12
N ILE A 84 -10.53 -6.74 5.80
CA ILE A 84 -9.78 -5.79 4.97
C ILE A 84 -8.41 -5.50 5.59
N LYS A 85 -8.38 -5.22 6.89
CA LYS A 85 -7.16 -4.90 7.63
C LYS A 85 -6.17 -6.07 7.67
N SER A 86 -6.67 -7.29 7.89
CA SER A 86 -5.84 -8.49 7.89
C SER A 86 -5.24 -8.84 6.53
N GLY A 87 -5.89 -8.40 5.45
CA GLY A 87 -5.45 -8.59 4.07
C GLY A 87 -4.63 -7.42 3.51
N LEU A 88 -4.21 -6.45 4.33
CA LEU A 88 -3.45 -5.30 3.85
C LEU A 88 -2.05 -5.71 3.39
N GLU A 89 -1.73 -5.41 2.14
CA GLU A 89 -0.44 -5.72 1.53
C GLU A 89 0.21 -4.50 0.88
N PHE A 90 1.54 -4.47 0.96
CA PHE A 90 2.36 -3.53 0.20
C PHE A 90 2.77 -4.17 -1.13
N ASN A 91 2.02 -3.86 -2.17
CA ASN A 91 2.31 -4.37 -3.50
C ASN A 91 3.47 -3.61 -4.16
N PHE A 92 4.52 -4.32 -4.55
CA PHE A 92 5.69 -3.75 -5.22
C PHE A 92 5.33 -2.88 -6.43
N GLY A 93 4.43 -3.36 -7.29
CA GLY A 93 4.03 -2.66 -8.51
C GLY A 93 3.29 -1.35 -8.24
N THR A 94 2.53 -1.28 -7.16
CA THR A 94 1.85 -0.05 -6.72
C THR A 94 2.84 0.89 -6.04
N PHE A 95 3.62 0.38 -5.11
CA PHE A 95 4.57 1.15 -4.31
C PHE A 95 5.64 1.84 -5.17
N TYR A 96 6.22 1.11 -6.10
CA TYR A 96 7.25 1.62 -7.01
C TYR A 96 6.69 2.00 -8.39
N SER A 97 5.39 2.17 -8.53
CA SER A 97 4.72 2.42 -9.81
C SER A 97 5.37 3.55 -10.60
N ASN A 98 5.67 4.66 -9.95
CA ASN A 98 6.32 5.82 -10.57
C ASN A 98 7.75 5.50 -11.06
N CYS A 99 8.46 4.61 -10.39
CA CYS A 99 9.83 4.22 -10.77
C CYS A 99 9.87 3.26 -11.96
N ILE A 100 8.80 2.49 -12.17
CA ILE A 100 8.72 1.45 -13.19
C ILE A 100 7.85 1.79 -14.39
N GLY A 101 7.52 3.09 -14.58
CA GLY A 101 6.76 3.57 -15.72
C GLY A 101 5.24 3.58 -15.55
N ASN A 102 4.77 3.44 -14.32
CA ASN A 102 3.37 3.65 -13.92
C ASN A 102 2.34 2.66 -14.54
N PRO A 103 2.57 1.34 -14.50
CA PRO A 103 1.69 0.37 -15.13
C PRO A 103 0.27 0.36 -14.54
N VAL A 104 0.11 0.68 -13.26
CA VAL A 104 -1.19 0.78 -12.59
C VAL A 104 -2.06 1.88 -13.22
N TRP A 105 -1.46 3.04 -13.54
CA TRP A 105 -2.17 4.12 -14.21
C TRP A 105 -2.58 3.75 -15.64
N THR A 106 -1.74 3.03 -16.37
CA THR A 106 -2.10 2.54 -17.71
C THR A 106 -3.31 1.61 -17.66
N PHE A 107 -3.39 0.75 -16.63
CA PHE A 107 -4.56 -0.11 -16.41
C PHE A 107 -5.81 0.71 -16.11
N ARG A 108 -5.74 1.63 -15.16
CA ARG A 108 -6.87 2.52 -14.78
C ARG A 108 -7.35 3.39 -15.93
N ASP A 109 -6.41 3.99 -16.67
CA ASP A 109 -6.71 4.83 -17.84
C ASP A 109 -7.38 4.03 -18.96
N SER A 110 -6.98 2.78 -19.16
CA SER A 110 -7.62 1.89 -20.13
C SER A 110 -9.09 1.64 -19.78
N ILE A 111 -9.40 1.39 -18.52
CA ILE A 111 -10.77 1.21 -18.05
C ILE A 111 -11.57 2.50 -18.20
N SER A 112 -11.04 3.62 -17.68
CA SER A 112 -11.74 4.91 -17.68
C SER A 112 -12.06 5.43 -19.08
N ASN A 113 -11.22 5.12 -20.06
CA ASN A 113 -11.37 5.56 -21.45
C ASN A 113 -11.90 4.46 -22.38
N ASN A 114 -12.37 3.34 -21.84
CA ASN A 114 -12.87 2.19 -22.59
C ASN A 114 -11.90 1.73 -23.70
N ARG A 115 -10.60 1.63 -23.37
CA ARG A 115 -9.54 1.17 -24.28
C ARG A 115 -9.15 -0.25 -23.98
N SER A 116 -8.65 -0.95 -25.00
CA SER A 116 -8.08 -2.30 -24.81
C SER A 116 -6.78 -2.21 -24.00
N PHE A 117 -6.79 -2.74 -22.79
CA PHE A 117 -5.59 -2.81 -21.95
C PHE A 117 -4.43 -3.52 -22.67
N THR A 118 -4.69 -4.62 -23.36
CA THR A 118 -3.67 -5.34 -24.13
C THR A 118 -2.98 -4.45 -25.16
N SER A 119 -3.73 -3.58 -25.83
CA SER A 119 -3.17 -2.65 -26.81
C SER A 119 -2.34 -1.53 -26.15
N GLU A 120 -2.83 -0.97 -25.05
CA GLU A 120 -2.10 0.07 -24.31
C GLU A 120 -0.83 -0.50 -23.65
N TYR A 121 -0.92 -1.69 -23.06
CA TYR A 121 0.23 -2.39 -22.49
C TYR A 121 1.32 -2.66 -23.56
N LYS A 122 0.96 -3.13 -24.75
CA LYS A 122 1.94 -3.35 -25.84
C LYS A 122 2.70 -2.09 -26.23
N LYS A 123 2.06 -0.93 -26.21
CA LYS A 123 2.73 0.36 -26.50
C LYS A 123 3.77 0.70 -25.43
N MET A 124 3.49 0.37 -24.18
CA MET A 124 4.31 0.72 -23.03
C MET A 124 5.30 -0.37 -22.60
N ALA A 125 5.17 -1.59 -23.08
CA ALA A 125 5.94 -2.76 -22.62
C ALA A 125 7.46 -2.50 -22.58
N LYS A 126 8.04 -1.93 -23.65
CA LYS A 126 9.48 -1.60 -23.70
C LYS A 126 9.88 -0.53 -22.68
N VAL A 127 8.97 0.39 -22.36
CA VAL A 127 9.21 1.43 -21.34
C VAL A 127 9.24 0.76 -19.97
N TYR A 128 8.28 -0.13 -19.67
CA TYR A 128 8.23 -0.86 -18.40
C TYR A 128 9.48 -1.73 -18.21
N GLU A 129 9.85 -2.53 -19.19
CA GLU A 129 11.08 -3.35 -19.15
C GLU A 129 12.33 -2.49 -18.87
N LYS A 130 12.48 -1.39 -19.60
CA LYS A 130 13.62 -0.49 -19.46
C LYS A 130 13.67 0.19 -18.09
N THR A 131 12.54 0.68 -17.60
CA THR A 131 12.47 1.38 -16.31
C THR A 131 12.62 0.41 -15.15
N LEU A 132 12.01 -0.77 -15.21
CA LEU A 132 12.21 -1.84 -14.23
C LEU A 132 13.67 -2.26 -14.15
N LYS A 133 14.32 -2.49 -15.29
CA LYS A 133 15.74 -2.83 -15.34
C LYS A 133 16.60 -1.76 -14.67
N LYS A 134 16.40 -0.49 -15.00
CA LYS A 134 17.13 0.62 -14.38
C LYS A 134 16.89 0.70 -12.87
N PHE A 135 15.67 0.47 -12.45
CA PHE A 135 15.31 0.48 -11.03
C PHE A 135 16.02 -0.65 -10.27
N THR A 136 15.98 -1.88 -10.80
CA THR A 136 16.63 -3.03 -10.16
C THR A 136 18.14 -2.90 -10.13
N GLU A 137 18.77 -2.36 -11.19
CA GLU A 137 20.21 -2.07 -11.24
C GLU A 137 20.59 -1.03 -10.17
N ALA A 138 19.86 0.07 -10.06
CA ALA A 138 20.10 1.10 -9.04
C ALA A 138 19.93 0.59 -7.61
N MET A 139 19.00 -0.34 -7.38
CA MET A 139 18.82 -0.98 -6.07
C MET A 139 19.98 -1.93 -5.74
N ALA A 140 20.47 -2.68 -6.73
CA ALA A 140 21.62 -3.57 -6.55
C ALA A 140 22.90 -2.77 -6.24
N GLU A 141 23.18 -1.70 -6.97
CA GLU A 141 24.34 -0.82 -6.73
C GLU A 141 24.31 -0.21 -5.31
N ARG A 142 23.14 0.14 -4.79
CA ARG A 142 23.01 0.64 -3.41
C ARG A 142 23.27 -0.44 -2.37
N ALA A 143 22.75 -1.64 -2.59
CA ALA A 143 22.96 -2.76 -1.68
C ALA A 143 24.43 -3.20 -1.59
N GLU A 144 25.23 -2.98 -2.67
CA GLU A 144 26.68 -3.26 -2.68
C GLU A 144 27.51 -2.14 -2.03
N ALA A 145 26.94 -0.95 -1.87
CA ALA A 145 27.63 0.22 -1.32
C ALA A 145 27.47 0.37 0.22
N GLU A 146 26.61 -0.42 0.83
CA GLU A 146 26.39 -0.51 2.29
C GLU A 146 27.24 -1.62 2.91
#